data_4403249daef6e297019bc3b0faa8f097
#
_entry.id   4403249daef6e297019bc3b0faa8f097
#
_cell.length_a   1.000
_cell.length_b   1.000
_cell.length_c   1.000
_cell.angle_alpha   90.00
_cell.angle_beta   90.00
_cell.angle_gamma   90.00
#
_symmetry.space_group_name_H-M   'P 1'
#
loop_
_entity.id
_entity.type
_entity.pdbx_description
1 polymer ?
#
loop_
_entity_poly.entity_id
_entity_poly.type
_entity_poly.pdbx_seq_one_letter_code
_entity_poly.pdbx_strand_id
1 'polypeptide(L)'
;MTKRWTMTEINAMERGEFTARFGGVFEHSPWVAETAWELGPFASADALLEAMLRVVREAPEERKLALIRAHPDLGSRFAMSETSSSEQRGAGLDRLTAEEYEEMSALNRAYAEKFGFPFILAVRGKSKEEIVTAMRERIKRTAEEERSEALRQIGKIAAFRLADLVAGGIGETAGREAEGTGRIGSADGSAGGGAGAGAQSAADAPAAGREDAGK
;
A
#
# COMPACT_ATOMS: atom_id res chain seq x y z
N MET A 1 -7.84 2.53 25.00
CA MET A 1 -7.09 3.18 23.91
C MET A 1 -5.91 2.27 23.57
N THR A 2 -5.77 1.85 22.34
CA THR A 2 -4.64 1.04 21.88
C THR A 2 -3.39 1.91 21.87
N LYS A 3 -2.27 1.43 22.45
CA LYS A 3 -0.99 2.15 22.45
C LYS A 3 -0.54 2.37 21.00
N ARG A 4 -0.16 3.60 20.66
CA ARG A 4 0.52 3.94 19.39
C ARG A 4 2.02 4.06 19.65
N TRP A 5 2.82 3.50 18.75
CA TRP A 5 4.27 3.39 18.90
C TRP A 5 4.98 4.48 18.10
N THR A 6 5.96 5.14 18.71
CA THR A 6 6.85 6.07 18.02
C THR A 6 7.87 5.30 17.19
N MET A 7 8.44 5.92 16.15
CA MET A 7 9.48 5.28 15.33
C MET A 7 10.73 4.92 16.14
N THR A 8 11.05 5.70 17.16
CA THR A 8 12.16 5.39 18.09
C THR A 8 11.89 4.09 18.86
N GLU A 9 10.68 3.92 19.40
CA GLU A 9 10.29 2.69 20.08
C GLU A 9 10.29 1.50 19.12
N ILE A 10 9.74 1.68 17.90
CA ILE A 10 9.68 0.63 16.87
C ILE A 10 11.08 0.15 16.49
N ASN A 11 12.00 1.07 16.24
CA ASN A 11 13.38 0.75 15.87
C ASN A 11 14.21 0.14 17.00
N ALA A 12 13.76 0.26 18.25
CA ALA A 12 14.39 -0.37 19.40
C ALA A 12 13.83 -1.76 19.74
N MET A 13 12.77 -2.22 19.04
CA MET A 13 12.16 -3.51 19.30
C MET A 13 13.03 -4.66 18.81
N GLU A 14 13.15 -5.68 19.61
CA GLU A 14 13.65 -6.99 19.17
C GLU A 14 12.66 -7.64 18.19
N ARG A 15 13.15 -8.53 17.32
CA ARG A 15 12.34 -9.21 16.27
C ARG A 15 11.04 -9.81 16.81
N GLY A 16 11.12 -10.51 17.95
CA GLY A 16 9.95 -11.15 18.55
C GLY A 16 8.88 -10.14 19.01
N GLU A 17 9.29 -9.03 19.62
CA GLU A 17 8.36 -7.97 20.01
C GLU A 17 7.77 -7.27 18.79
N PHE A 18 8.59 -6.92 17.82
CA PHE A 18 8.14 -6.31 16.57
C PHE A 18 7.09 -7.19 15.87
N THR A 19 7.36 -8.49 15.72
CA THR A 19 6.43 -9.43 15.12
C THR A 19 5.13 -9.55 15.92
N ALA A 20 5.21 -9.57 17.25
CA ALA A 20 4.02 -9.63 18.11
C ALA A 20 3.13 -8.38 17.96
N ARG A 21 3.72 -7.20 17.68
CA ARG A 21 3.00 -5.93 17.53
C ARG A 21 2.48 -5.68 16.12
N PHE A 22 3.28 -6.00 15.11
CA PHE A 22 3.01 -5.66 13.71
C PHE A 22 2.66 -6.85 12.82
N GLY A 23 2.78 -8.08 13.32
CA GLY A 23 2.45 -9.30 12.56
C GLY A 23 0.99 -9.40 12.12
N GLY A 24 0.07 -8.72 12.82
CA GLY A 24 -1.34 -8.64 12.46
C GLY A 24 -1.68 -7.57 11.41
N VAL A 25 -0.72 -6.74 10.98
CA VAL A 25 -0.93 -5.73 9.93
C VAL A 25 -1.33 -6.41 8.62
N PHE A 26 -0.68 -7.53 8.28
CA PHE A 26 -1.09 -8.41 7.19
C PHE A 26 -1.79 -9.64 7.78
N GLU A 27 -3.06 -9.84 7.43
CA GLU A 27 -3.94 -10.84 8.01
C GLU A 27 -3.31 -12.24 7.98
N HIS A 28 -3.22 -12.88 9.14
CA HIS A 28 -2.65 -14.23 9.31
C HIS A 28 -1.28 -14.45 8.63
N SER A 29 -0.52 -13.36 8.42
CA SER A 29 0.76 -13.41 7.70
C SER A 29 1.88 -12.69 8.45
N PRO A 30 2.22 -13.15 9.68
CA PRO A 30 3.25 -12.51 10.52
C PRO A 30 4.63 -12.52 9.87
N TRP A 31 4.86 -13.42 8.90
CA TRP A 31 6.11 -13.50 8.14
C TRP A 31 6.46 -12.19 7.41
N VAL A 32 5.45 -11.36 7.08
CA VAL A 32 5.69 -10.03 6.45
C VAL A 32 6.40 -9.12 7.45
N ALA A 33 5.91 -9.04 8.69
CA ALA A 33 6.54 -8.25 9.73
C ALA A 33 7.92 -8.83 10.12
N GLU A 34 8.03 -10.15 10.24
CA GLU A 34 9.29 -10.83 10.56
C GLU A 34 10.40 -10.50 9.56
N THR A 35 10.07 -10.54 8.26
CA THR A 35 11.04 -10.23 7.19
C THR A 35 11.28 -8.73 7.09
N ALA A 36 10.25 -7.89 7.27
CA ALA A 36 10.40 -6.45 7.23
C ALA A 36 11.29 -5.93 8.36
N TRP A 37 11.28 -6.55 9.54
CA TRP A 37 12.16 -6.18 10.66
C TRP A 37 13.64 -6.18 10.26
N GLU A 38 14.07 -7.11 9.41
CA GLU A 38 15.45 -7.21 8.91
C GLU A 38 15.85 -6.03 8.00
N LEU A 39 14.86 -5.26 7.51
CA LEU A 39 15.06 -4.09 6.64
C LEU A 39 15.15 -2.77 7.44
N GLY A 40 15.02 -2.82 8.76
CA GLY A 40 15.17 -1.66 9.64
C GLY A 40 16.63 -1.20 9.78
N PRO A 41 16.88 -0.06 10.45
CA PRO A 41 15.86 0.80 11.07
C PRO A 41 15.08 1.64 10.05
N PHE A 42 13.84 2.04 10.42
CA PHE A 42 12.92 2.78 9.55
C PHE A 42 12.92 4.27 9.89
N ALA A 43 13.05 5.12 8.88
CA ALA A 43 13.05 6.57 9.06
C ALA A 43 11.64 7.13 9.39
N SER A 44 10.57 6.47 8.93
CA SER A 44 9.19 6.90 9.10
C SER A 44 8.21 5.73 9.05
N ALA A 45 6.95 5.98 9.41
CA ALA A 45 5.87 5.01 9.23
C ALA A 45 5.67 4.61 7.76
N ASP A 46 5.85 5.55 6.83
CA ASP A 46 5.79 5.29 5.39
C ASP A 46 6.94 4.37 4.94
N ALA A 47 8.15 4.56 5.47
CA ALA A 47 9.29 3.69 5.19
C ALA A 47 9.05 2.26 5.73
N LEU A 48 8.46 2.13 6.90
CA LEU A 48 8.07 0.83 7.46
C LEU A 48 6.99 0.16 6.60
N LEU A 49 5.95 0.89 6.19
CA LEU A 49 4.91 0.37 5.29
C LEU A 49 5.51 -0.09 3.96
N GLU A 50 6.37 0.73 3.36
CA GLU A 50 7.02 0.39 2.09
C GLU A 50 7.92 -0.85 2.20
N ALA A 51 8.64 -1.01 3.32
CA ALA A 51 9.41 -2.22 3.59
C ALA A 51 8.51 -3.46 3.65
N MET A 52 7.38 -3.39 4.35
CA MET A 52 6.40 -4.47 4.40
C MET A 52 5.79 -4.79 3.02
N LEU A 53 5.42 -3.76 2.26
CA LEU A 53 4.89 -3.92 0.89
C LEU A 53 5.93 -4.52 -0.06
N ARG A 54 7.19 -4.13 0.09
CA ARG A 54 8.30 -4.71 -0.66
C ARG A 54 8.47 -6.20 -0.36
N VAL A 55 8.42 -6.61 0.91
CA VAL A 55 8.45 -8.02 1.31
C VAL A 55 7.35 -8.82 0.60
N VAL A 56 6.12 -8.27 0.52
CA VAL A 56 5.02 -8.92 -0.20
C VAL A 56 5.28 -8.97 -1.71
N ARG A 57 5.76 -7.88 -2.32
CA ARG A 57 6.05 -7.83 -3.77
C ARG A 57 7.12 -8.84 -4.19
N GLU A 58 8.16 -9.00 -3.37
CA GLU A 58 9.30 -9.89 -3.63
C GLU A 58 9.03 -11.35 -3.23
N ALA A 59 7.92 -11.63 -2.53
CA ALA A 59 7.56 -12.97 -2.11
C ALA A 59 7.22 -13.88 -3.31
N PRO A 60 7.48 -15.20 -3.20
CA PRO A 60 7.03 -16.17 -4.19
C PRO A 60 5.50 -16.12 -4.38
N GLU A 61 5.05 -16.43 -5.60
CA GLU A 61 3.62 -16.38 -5.96
C GLU A 61 2.73 -17.24 -5.05
N GLU A 62 3.22 -18.38 -4.59
CA GLU A 62 2.52 -19.24 -3.64
C GLU A 62 2.26 -18.52 -2.31
N ARG A 63 3.23 -17.76 -1.80
CA ARG A 63 3.08 -16.97 -0.58
C ARG A 63 2.13 -15.79 -0.77
N LYS A 64 2.17 -15.13 -1.92
CA LYS A 64 1.21 -14.09 -2.27
C LYS A 64 -0.21 -14.62 -2.31
N LEU A 65 -0.40 -15.78 -2.94
CA LEU A 65 -1.71 -16.43 -3.00
C LEU A 65 -2.18 -16.89 -1.60
N ALA A 66 -1.29 -17.43 -0.78
CA ALA A 66 -1.60 -17.78 0.61
C ALA A 66 -2.02 -16.55 1.43
N LEU A 67 -1.33 -15.40 1.28
CA LEU A 67 -1.71 -14.13 1.89
C LEU A 67 -3.10 -13.68 1.46
N ILE A 68 -3.43 -13.75 0.16
CA ILE A 68 -4.76 -13.40 -0.37
C ILE A 68 -5.83 -14.32 0.26
N ARG A 69 -5.60 -15.64 0.29
CA ARG A 69 -6.53 -16.62 0.85
C ARG A 69 -6.70 -16.54 2.36
N ALA A 70 -5.71 -16.02 3.07
CA ALA A 70 -5.77 -15.83 4.52
C ALA A 70 -6.71 -14.69 4.93
N HIS A 71 -7.09 -13.78 4.01
CA HIS A 71 -8.03 -12.72 4.32
C HIS A 71 -9.44 -13.28 4.47
N PRO A 72 -10.17 -12.88 5.53
CA PRO A 72 -11.58 -13.23 5.67
C PRO A 72 -12.37 -12.64 4.51
N ASP A 73 -13.32 -13.40 4.00
CA ASP A 73 -14.20 -12.88 2.96
C ASP A 73 -15.09 -11.73 3.49
N LEU A 74 -15.48 -10.84 2.59
CA LEU A 74 -16.30 -9.69 2.94
C LEU A 74 -17.69 -10.12 3.46
N GLY A 75 -18.23 -11.25 2.95
CA GLY A 75 -19.54 -11.79 3.33
C GLY A 75 -19.56 -12.37 4.74
N SER A 76 -18.51 -13.04 5.21
CA SER A 76 -18.43 -13.54 6.59
C SER A 76 -18.46 -12.40 7.61
N ARG A 77 -17.99 -11.21 7.22
CA ARG A 77 -18.07 -10.01 8.05
C ARG A 77 -19.48 -9.43 8.14
N PHE A 78 -20.34 -9.65 7.14
CA PHE A 78 -21.75 -9.20 7.20
C PHE A 78 -22.58 -10.04 8.17
N ALA A 79 -22.30 -11.35 8.27
CA ALA A 79 -23.01 -12.26 9.16
C ALA A 79 -22.64 -12.08 10.64
N MET A 80 -21.53 -11.43 10.96
CA MET A 80 -21.03 -11.21 12.33
C MET A 80 -21.37 -9.82 12.87
N SER A 81 -22.54 -9.30 12.58
CA SER A 81 -22.96 -7.93 12.91
C SER A 81 -23.05 -7.58 14.40
N GLU A 82 -22.90 -8.53 15.32
CA GLU A 82 -22.89 -8.25 16.76
C GLU A 82 -21.51 -7.79 17.31
N THR A 83 -20.44 -7.92 16.53
CA THR A 83 -19.08 -7.47 16.91
C THR A 83 -18.41 -6.60 15.84
N SER A 84 -19.20 -5.79 15.14
CA SER A 84 -18.75 -4.94 14.02
C SER A 84 -17.56 -4.07 14.39
N SER A 85 -16.43 -4.25 13.71
CA SER A 85 -15.31 -3.32 13.78
C SER A 85 -15.74 -1.92 13.32
N SER A 86 -15.07 -0.88 13.83
CA SER A 86 -15.36 0.53 13.50
C SER A 86 -15.35 0.83 11.98
N GLU A 87 -14.64 0.02 11.18
CA GLU A 87 -14.54 0.15 9.73
C GLU A 87 -15.83 -0.22 8.99
N GLN A 88 -16.55 -1.24 9.46
CA GLN A 88 -17.82 -1.69 8.86
C GLN A 88 -18.96 -0.70 9.13
N ARG A 89 -18.98 -0.10 10.32
CA ARG A 89 -19.96 0.95 10.66
C ARG A 89 -19.80 2.17 9.77
N GLY A 90 -18.57 2.52 9.39
CA GLY A 90 -18.29 3.63 8.49
C GLY A 90 -18.76 3.40 7.04
N ALA A 91 -18.88 2.14 6.60
CA ALA A 91 -19.33 1.77 5.25
C ALA A 91 -20.85 1.50 5.15
N GLY A 92 -21.60 1.62 6.24
CA GLY A 92 -23.06 1.33 6.26
C GLY A 92 -23.39 -0.17 6.09
N LEU A 93 -22.42 -1.05 6.25
CA LEU A 93 -22.57 -2.50 6.09
C LEU A 93 -23.34 -3.15 7.26
N ASP A 94 -23.53 -2.42 8.34
CA ASP A 94 -24.36 -2.77 9.49
C ASP A 94 -25.85 -2.54 9.25
N ARG A 95 -26.24 -1.96 8.11
CA ARG A 95 -27.61 -1.57 7.77
C ARG A 95 -28.03 -2.04 6.38
N LEU A 96 -27.61 -3.23 5.98
CA LEU A 96 -28.06 -3.82 4.72
C LEU A 96 -29.51 -4.25 4.82
N THR A 97 -30.31 -4.00 3.76
CA THR A 97 -31.61 -4.67 3.61
C THR A 97 -31.41 -6.15 3.30
N ALA A 98 -32.46 -6.95 3.41
CA ALA A 98 -32.38 -8.38 3.07
C ALA A 98 -31.93 -8.59 1.61
N GLU A 99 -32.46 -7.79 0.69
CA GLU A 99 -32.11 -7.83 -0.74
C GLU A 99 -30.65 -7.45 -0.99
N GLU A 100 -30.18 -6.38 -0.33
CA GLU A 100 -28.77 -5.95 -0.43
C GLU A 100 -27.81 -7.02 0.12
N TYR A 101 -28.16 -7.66 1.24
CA TYR A 101 -27.39 -8.75 1.81
C TYR A 101 -27.34 -9.96 0.88
N GLU A 102 -28.48 -10.36 0.30
CA GLU A 102 -28.55 -11.47 -0.65
C GLU A 102 -27.71 -11.20 -1.89
N GLU A 103 -27.79 -9.99 -2.46
CA GLU A 103 -26.99 -9.60 -3.61
C GLU A 103 -25.49 -9.64 -3.31
N MET A 104 -25.05 -9.00 -2.24
CA MET A 104 -23.63 -8.98 -1.85
C MET A 104 -23.11 -10.38 -1.56
N SER A 105 -23.92 -11.21 -0.91
CA SER A 105 -23.57 -12.60 -0.60
C SER A 105 -23.46 -13.45 -1.87
N ALA A 106 -24.35 -13.25 -2.85
CA ALA A 106 -24.29 -13.93 -4.13
C ALA A 106 -23.05 -13.52 -4.94
N LEU A 107 -22.75 -12.22 -5.01
CA LEU A 107 -21.57 -11.69 -5.68
C LEU A 107 -20.29 -12.19 -5.03
N ASN A 108 -20.21 -12.22 -3.71
CA ASN A 108 -19.04 -12.68 -2.98
C ASN A 108 -18.78 -14.17 -3.24
N ARG A 109 -19.82 -14.99 -3.24
CA ARG A 109 -19.75 -16.41 -3.55
C ARG A 109 -19.30 -16.65 -4.98
N ALA A 110 -19.95 -16.00 -5.95
CA ALA A 110 -19.58 -16.10 -7.35
C ALA A 110 -18.13 -15.65 -7.63
N TYR A 111 -17.66 -14.63 -6.91
CA TYR A 111 -16.28 -14.18 -7.00
C TYR A 111 -15.30 -15.23 -6.47
N ALA A 112 -15.59 -15.79 -5.28
CA ALA A 112 -14.74 -16.83 -4.70
C ALA A 112 -14.69 -18.11 -5.54
N GLU A 113 -15.83 -18.51 -6.12
CA GLU A 113 -15.91 -19.63 -7.06
C GLU A 113 -15.08 -19.39 -8.33
N LYS A 114 -15.14 -18.16 -8.88
CA LYS A 114 -14.41 -17.81 -10.10
C LYS A 114 -12.89 -17.76 -9.89
N PHE A 115 -12.43 -17.15 -8.79
CA PHE A 115 -11.02 -16.81 -8.62
C PHE A 115 -10.27 -17.73 -7.64
N GLY A 116 -10.98 -18.51 -6.82
CA GLY A 116 -10.39 -19.40 -5.81
C GLY A 116 -9.82 -18.68 -4.59
N PHE A 117 -10.22 -17.40 -4.37
CA PHE A 117 -9.87 -16.60 -3.21
C PHE A 117 -10.97 -15.55 -2.91
N PRO A 118 -11.04 -15.00 -1.67
CA PRO A 118 -12.10 -14.08 -1.28
C PRO A 118 -11.99 -12.72 -1.99
N PHE A 119 -13.11 -12.03 -2.15
CA PHE A 119 -13.14 -10.64 -2.58
C PHE A 119 -12.55 -9.75 -1.49
N ILE A 120 -11.46 -9.05 -1.83
CA ILE A 120 -10.76 -8.16 -0.91
C ILE A 120 -10.91 -6.72 -1.36
N LEU A 121 -11.40 -5.88 -0.46
CA LEU A 121 -11.56 -4.44 -0.68
C LEU A 121 -11.27 -3.68 0.62
N ALA A 122 -10.48 -2.63 0.53
CA ALA A 122 -10.30 -1.66 1.60
C ALA A 122 -11.57 -0.80 1.69
N VAL A 123 -12.44 -1.10 2.67
CA VAL A 123 -13.79 -0.52 2.78
C VAL A 123 -13.84 0.78 3.58
N ARG A 124 -12.77 1.16 4.27
CA ARG A 124 -12.73 2.43 5.04
C ARG A 124 -13.01 3.62 4.13
N GLY A 125 -14.07 4.39 4.43
CA GLY A 125 -14.50 5.55 3.65
C GLY A 125 -15.30 5.23 2.39
N LYS A 126 -15.74 3.98 2.19
CA LYS A 126 -16.60 3.58 1.06
C LYS A 126 -18.04 3.39 1.49
N SER A 127 -18.96 3.69 0.58
CA SER A 127 -20.37 3.35 0.74
C SER A 127 -20.66 1.91 0.30
N LYS A 128 -21.81 1.37 0.72
CA LYS A 128 -22.26 0.03 0.30
C LYS A 128 -22.45 -0.07 -1.23
N GLU A 129 -22.92 1.00 -1.86
CA GLU A 129 -23.12 1.09 -3.30
C GLU A 129 -21.78 1.03 -4.06
N GLU A 130 -20.74 1.71 -3.53
CA GLU A 130 -19.38 1.63 -4.08
C GLU A 130 -18.81 0.22 -3.97
N ILE A 131 -19.10 -0.48 -2.87
CA ILE A 131 -18.64 -1.85 -2.64
C ILE A 131 -19.30 -2.80 -3.63
N VAL A 132 -20.64 -2.75 -3.78
CA VAL A 132 -21.39 -3.58 -4.74
C VAL A 132 -20.92 -3.30 -6.18
N THR A 133 -20.74 -2.03 -6.53
CA THR A 133 -20.23 -1.63 -7.85
C THR A 133 -18.86 -2.23 -8.10
N ALA A 134 -17.94 -2.13 -7.14
CA ALA A 134 -16.62 -2.74 -7.25
C ALA A 134 -16.69 -4.26 -7.43
N MET A 135 -17.57 -4.96 -6.72
CA MET A 135 -17.77 -6.41 -6.87
C MET A 135 -18.26 -6.77 -8.29
N ARG A 136 -19.28 -6.06 -8.80
CA ARG A 136 -19.83 -6.27 -10.15
C ARG A 136 -18.83 -6.02 -11.27
N GLU A 137 -17.92 -5.07 -11.09
CA GLU A 137 -16.88 -4.74 -12.06
C GLU A 137 -15.72 -5.75 -12.00
N ARG A 138 -15.25 -6.02 -10.80
CA ARG A 138 -14.07 -6.85 -10.62
C ARG A 138 -14.30 -8.32 -10.94
N ILE A 139 -15.52 -8.83 -10.76
CA ILE A 139 -15.85 -10.20 -11.15
C ILE A 139 -15.69 -10.45 -12.66
N LYS A 140 -15.68 -9.40 -13.49
CA LYS A 140 -15.51 -9.51 -14.95
C LYS A 140 -14.04 -9.65 -15.38
N ARG A 141 -13.10 -9.34 -14.51
CA ARG A 141 -11.66 -9.33 -14.79
C ARG A 141 -11.08 -10.74 -14.93
N THR A 142 -9.82 -10.80 -15.36
CA THR A 142 -9.01 -12.02 -15.36
C THR A 142 -8.51 -12.36 -13.95
N ALA A 143 -8.10 -13.62 -13.76
CA ALA A 143 -7.53 -14.05 -12.47
C ALA A 143 -6.20 -13.35 -12.13
N GLU A 144 -5.42 -12.98 -13.13
CA GLU A 144 -4.16 -12.25 -12.94
C GLU A 144 -4.39 -10.82 -12.48
N GLU A 145 -5.29 -10.09 -13.15
CA GLU A 145 -5.70 -8.73 -12.76
C GLU A 145 -6.26 -8.72 -11.34
N GLU A 146 -7.08 -9.73 -10.99
CA GLU A 146 -7.67 -9.80 -9.66
C GLU A 146 -6.69 -10.18 -8.56
N ARG A 147 -5.69 -11.03 -8.82
CA ARG A 147 -4.61 -11.27 -7.87
C ARG A 147 -3.81 -10.01 -7.59
N SER A 148 -3.46 -9.26 -8.63
CA SER A 148 -2.75 -7.98 -8.51
C SER A 148 -3.57 -6.96 -7.74
N GLU A 149 -4.85 -6.85 -8.04
CA GLU A 149 -5.78 -5.96 -7.35
C GLU A 149 -5.98 -6.36 -5.88
N ALA A 150 -6.14 -7.64 -5.58
CA ALA A 150 -6.26 -8.14 -4.22
C ALA A 150 -5.05 -7.75 -3.36
N LEU A 151 -3.83 -7.93 -3.86
CA LEU A 151 -2.60 -7.51 -3.17
C LEU A 151 -2.56 -5.99 -2.97
N ARG A 152 -3.01 -5.21 -3.94
CA ARG A 152 -3.11 -3.76 -3.82
C ARG A 152 -4.10 -3.34 -2.74
N GLN A 153 -5.24 -4.02 -2.65
CA GLN A 153 -6.24 -3.76 -1.60
C GLN A 153 -5.74 -4.19 -0.21
N ILE A 154 -5.02 -5.31 -0.11
CA ILE A 154 -4.34 -5.74 1.11
C ILE A 154 -3.35 -4.66 1.56
N GLY A 155 -2.57 -4.10 0.65
CA GLY A 155 -1.64 -3.01 0.96
C GLY A 155 -2.35 -1.77 1.53
N LYS A 156 -3.53 -1.40 1.02
CA LYS A 156 -4.34 -0.30 1.58
C LYS A 156 -4.86 -0.62 2.99
N ILE A 157 -5.31 -1.85 3.21
CA ILE A 157 -5.76 -2.32 4.54
C ILE A 157 -4.58 -2.28 5.52
N ALA A 158 -3.40 -2.75 5.09
CA ALA A 158 -2.19 -2.70 5.87
C ALA A 158 -1.79 -1.25 6.25
N ALA A 159 -1.91 -0.31 5.30
CA ALA A 159 -1.67 1.11 5.56
C ALA A 159 -2.62 1.65 6.66
N PHE A 160 -3.90 1.34 6.59
CA PHE A 160 -4.86 1.76 7.63
C PHE A 160 -4.52 1.16 9.00
N ARG A 161 -4.22 -0.13 9.05
CA ARG A 161 -3.86 -0.81 10.30
C ARG A 161 -2.56 -0.27 10.90
N LEU A 162 -1.57 -0.02 10.06
CA LEU A 162 -0.31 0.54 10.51
C LEU A 162 -0.48 1.98 11.01
N ALA A 163 -1.29 2.81 10.34
CA ALA A 163 -1.63 4.15 10.78
C ALA A 163 -2.31 4.18 12.16
N ASP A 164 -3.08 3.14 12.49
CA ASP A 164 -3.72 3.01 13.80
C ASP A 164 -2.71 2.59 14.90
N LEU A 165 -1.58 1.99 14.55
CA LEU A 165 -0.54 1.48 15.47
C LEU A 165 0.63 2.45 15.66
N VAL A 166 0.92 3.33 14.69
CA VAL A 166 2.10 4.21 14.71
C VAL A 166 1.70 5.64 15.07
N ALA A 167 2.45 6.26 15.97
CA ALA A 167 2.28 7.66 16.32
C ALA A 167 2.75 8.56 15.15
N GLY A 168 1.95 9.58 14.80
CA GLY A 168 2.21 10.45 13.66
C GLY A 168 1.54 9.99 12.35
N GLY A 169 0.96 8.78 12.33
CA GLY A 169 0.21 8.30 11.14
C GLY A 169 1.10 8.01 9.92
N ILE A 170 0.45 7.62 8.81
CA ILE A 170 1.07 7.42 7.50
C ILE A 170 0.72 8.62 6.63
N GLY A 171 1.69 9.16 5.88
CA GLY A 171 1.49 10.32 5.01
C GLY A 171 1.69 11.68 5.67
N GLU A 172 1.84 11.77 7.02
CA GLU A 172 2.06 13.06 7.71
C GLU A 172 3.51 13.58 7.55
N THR A 173 4.46 12.72 7.21
CA THR A 173 5.88 13.13 7.06
C THR A 173 6.18 13.78 5.71
N ALA A 174 5.43 13.46 4.65
CA ALA A 174 5.62 14.09 3.32
C ALA A 174 5.22 15.58 3.31
N GLY A 175 4.36 16.03 4.23
CA GLY A 175 3.96 17.44 4.36
C GLY A 175 4.95 18.31 5.14
N ARG A 176 5.77 17.72 6.04
CA ARG A 176 6.68 18.49 6.88
C ARG A 176 8.02 18.86 6.23
N GLU A 177 8.49 18.07 5.27
CA GLU A 177 9.71 18.39 4.53
C GLU A 177 9.48 19.45 3.42
N ALA A 178 8.23 19.61 2.96
CA ALA A 178 7.88 20.63 1.97
C ALA A 178 7.71 22.05 2.55
N GLU A 179 7.45 22.19 3.86
CA GLU A 179 7.29 23.50 4.52
C GLU A 179 8.60 24.06 5.12
N GLY A 180 9.68 23.30 5.14
CA GLY A 180 10.96 23.68 5.76
C GLY A 180 11.93 24.44 4.86
N THR A 181 11.71 24.58 3.55
CA THR A 181 12.66 25.20 2.60
C THR A 181 12.18 26.49 1.96
N GLY A 182 11.25 27.20 2.58
CA GLY A 182 10.67 28.43 2.07
C GLY A 182 10.92 29.68 2.91
N ARG A 183 12.15 29.92 3.39
CA ARG A 183 12.51 31.25 3.96
C ARG A 183 14.01 31.49 3.94
N ILE A 184 14.54 31.88 2.78
CA ILE A 184 15.80 32.62 2.74
C ILE A 184 15.52 33.91 1.96
N GLY A 185 15.64 34.99 2.68
CA GLY A 185 15.70 36.39 2.47
C GLY A 185 15.87 36.96 1.06
N SER A 186 14.95 37.83 0.76
CA SER A 186 15.15 38.97 -0.15
C SER A 186 16.28 39.84 0.36
N ALA A 187 17.37 39.92 -0.40
CA ALA A 187 18.34 41.01 -0.30
C ALA A 187 18.54 41.58 -1.68
N ASP A 188 18.12 42.81 -1.79
CA ASP A 188 18.26 43.80 -2.82
C ASP A 188 19.72 44.05 -3.23
N GLY A 189 20.00 44.35 -4.51
CA GLY A 189 21.35 44.72 -4.95
C GLY A 189 21.52 44.80 -6.47
N SER A 190 20.97 45.82 -7.05
CA SER A 190 21.34 46.67 -8.22
C SER A 190 22.66 46.42 -8.97
N ALA A 191 22.52 46.49 -10.29
CA ALA A 191 23.36 47.11 -11.33
C ALA A 191 24.62 46.41 -11.87
N GLY A 192 24.71 46.40 -13.23
CA GLY A 192 25.99 46.53 -13.91
C GLY A 192 26.21 45.62 -15.10
N GLY A 193 25.95 46.11 -16.27
CA GLY A 193 26.24 45.89 -17.64
C GLY A 193 27.54 45.16 -18.03
N GLY A 194 27.55 44.66 -19.24
CA GLY A 194 28.79 44.30 -19.95
C GLY A 194 28.55 43.27 -21.05
N ALA A 195 28.54 43.77 -22.27
CA ALA A 195 28.49 43.05 -23.53
C ALA A 195 29.80 42.28 -23.81
N GLY A 196 29.73 41.19 -24.58
CA GLY A 196 30.93 40.55 -25.14
C GLY A 196 30.59 39.34 -26.01
N ALA A 197 30.71 39.54 -27.29
CA ALA A 197 30.47 38.62 -28.40
C ALA A 197 31.63 37.63 -28.60
N GLY A 198 31.38 36.57 -29.40
CA GLY A 198 32.40 35.78 -30.10
C GLY A 198 32.16 34.29 -29.97
N ALA A 199 31.55 33.58 -30.90
CA ALA A 199 32.02 33.12 -32.22
C ALA A 199 32.66 31.72 -32.15
N GLN A 200 31.96 30.73 -32.79
CA GLN A 200 32.44 29.70 -33.74
C GLN A 200 33.54 28.72 -33.29
N SER A 201 33.41 27.41 -33.48
CA SER A 201 33.53 26.60 -34.68
C SER A 201 33.66 25.12 -34.28
N ALA A 202 32.84 24.24 -34.77
CA ALA A 202 33.00 23.25 -35.83
C ALA A 202 33.87 21.98 -35.53
N ALA A 203 33.23 20.86 -35.81
CA ALA A 203 33.72 19.65 -36.46
C ALA A 203 34.75 18.77 -35.73
N ASP A 204 34.56 17.46 -35.55
CA ASP A 204 34.69 16.47 -36.62
C ASP A 204 34.43 15.06 -36.04
N ALA A 205 33.72 14.19 -36.75
CA ALA A 205 33.76 12.76 -36.65
C ALA A 205 34.76 12.21 -37.68
N PRO A 206 35.28 11.00 -37.64
CA PRO A 206 34.60 9.77 -38.09
C PRO A 206 35.04 8.48 -37.36
N ALA A 207 34.18 7.50 -37.29
CA ALA A 207 33.95 6.32 -38.14
C ALA A 207 35.01 5.20 -38.14
N ALA A 208 34.46 4.00 -38.15
CA ALA A 208 34.94 2.69 -38.62
C ALA A 208 35.86 1.88 -37.63
N GLY A 209 35.64 0.61 -37.44
CA GLY A 209 34.97 -0.45 -38.11
C GLY A 209 35.57 -1.79 -37.77
N ARG A 210 34.78 -2.84 -38.04
CA ARG A 210 35.16 -4.26 -38.34
C ARG A 210 35.39 -5.22 -37.20
N GLU A 211 34.53 -6.24 -37.14
CA GLU A 211 34.63 -7.63 -37.63
C GLU A 211 35.78 -8.41 -36.96
N ASP A 212 35.62 -9.60 -36.41
CA ASP A 212 35.26 -10.87 -37.06
C ASP A 212 35.22 -12.01 -36.04
N ALA A 213 34.31 -12.93 -36.24
CA ALA A 213 34.29 -14.37 -36.23
C ALA A 213 34.99 -15.23 -35.14
N GLY A 214 34.25 -16.16 -34.61
CA GLY A 214 34.50 -17.56 -34.78
C GLY A 214 35.08 -18.36 -33.61
N LYS A 215 34.28 -19.08 -32.95
CA LYS A 215 34.22 -20.57 -32.94
C LYS A 215 33.19 -21.02 -31.92
#